data_739a7db6d2717659498a36a5f1d1d6b5
#
_entry.id   739a7db6d2717659498a36a5f1d1d6b5
#
_cell.length_a   1.000
_cell.length_b   1.000
_cell.length_c   1.000
_cell.angle_alpha   90.00
_cell.angle_beta   90.00
_cell.angle_gamma   90.00
#
_symmetry.space_group_name_H-M   'P 1'
#
loop_
_entity.id
_entity.type
_entity.pdbx_description
1 polymer ?
#
loop_
_entity_poly.entity_id
_entity_poly.type
_entity_poly.pdbx_seq_one_letter_code
_entity_poly.pdbx_strand_id
1 'polypeptide(L)'
;MVPFFKVATETDTETKILKAALKLFAQRGYSGTTTRDLAQAAGVAEGTLFRHFENKKAILVAVASQGWVEILTDLLTELSEMASYKAIGQVMQRRMLNLQRNSALMRVCFMEAQFHPELREQIQTEVIGKMIDVAEAFFQTAMDRGVYRPMNARMVARVFLGMFTVAGFSQETLGDTSGSAQSMKELAECLTDIFLNGVLA
;
A
#
# COMPACT_ATOMS: atom_id res chain seq x y z
N MET A 1 10.21 12.47 1.40
CA MET A 1 8.75 12.56 1.35
C MET A 1 8.38 12.25 -0.11
N VAL A 2 8.06 10.98 -0.41
CA VAL A 2 7.62 10.60 -1.76
C VAL A 2 6.25 11.22 -1.95
N PRO A 3 5.95 11.95 -3.03
CA PRO A 3 4.61 12.48 -3.27
C PRO A 3 3.65 11.31 -3.45
N PHE A 4 2.64 11.24 -2.61
CA PHE A 4 1.64 10.16 -2.56
C PHE A 4 0.69 10.16 -3.79
N PHE A 5 0.83 11.12 -4.69
CA PHE A 5 -0.02 11.29 -5.87
C PHE A 5 0.78 11.71 -7.10
N LYS A 6 0.87 10.82 -8.07
CA LYS A 6 1.12 11.15 -9.48
C LYS A 6 -0.20 11.09 -10.23
N VAL A 7 -0.63 12.20 -10.80
CA VAL A 7 -1.96 12.39 -11.38
C VAL A 7 -2.05 11.70 -12.74
N ALA A 8 -2.92 10.70 -12.86
CA ALA A 8 -3.51 10.32 -14.13
C ALA A 8 -4.97 10.83 -14.16
N THR A 9 -5.26 11.83 -14.97
CA THR A 9 -6.58 12.30 -15.47
C THR A 9 -7.78 12.37 -14.49
N GLU A 10 -7.54 12.53 -13.18
CA GLU A 10 -8.59 12.82 -12.22
C GLU A 10 -8.96 14.31 -12.27
N THR A 11 -10.24 14.63 -12.04
CA THR A 11 -10.64 16.03 -11.92
C THR A 11 -9.90 16.67 -10.76
N ASP A 12 -9.47 17.92 -10.88
CA ASP A 12 -8.76 18.66 -9.79
C ASP A 12 -9.52 18.56 -8.45
N THR A 13 -10.84 18.49 -8.48
CA THR A 13 -11.72 18.34 -7.31
C THR A 13 -11.57 16.99 -6.61
N GLU A 14 -11.55 15.90 -7.35
CA GLU A 14 -11.38 14.54 -6.80
C GLU A 14 -10.02 14.39 -6.13
N THR A 15 -8.97 14.83 -6.79
CA THR A 15 -7.62 14.87 -6.23
C THR A 15 -7.54 15.69 -4.92
N LYS A 16 -8.22 16.83 -4.84
CA LYS A 16 -8.28 17.65 -3.62
C LYS A 16 -8.99 16.90 -2.49
N ILE A 17 -10.10 16.23 -2.77
CA ILE A 17 -10.84 15.43 -1.78
C ILE A 17 -9.96 14.29 -1.26
N LEU A 18 -9.31 13.53 -2.15
CA LEU A 18 -8.46 12.39 -1.75
C LEU A 18 -7.23 12.82 -0.94
N LYS A 19 -6.59 13.94 -1.29
CA LYS A 19 -5.48 14.52 -0.49
C LYS A 19 -5.93 14.96 0.89
N ALA A 20 -7.09 15.61 1.00
CA ALA A 20 -7.66 16.01 2.28
C ALA A 20 -8.02 14.79 3.14
N ALA A 21 -8.61 13.76 2.52
CA ALA A 21 -9.00 12.51 3.17
C ALA A 21 -7.78 11.75 3.69
N LEU A 22 -6.73 11.59 2.90
CA LEU A 22 -5.47 10.97 3.32
C LEU A 22 -4.94 11.62 4.60
N LYS A 23 -4.87 12.95 4.61
CA LYS A 23 -4.38 13.71 5.76
C LYS A 23 -5.24 13.54 7.00
N LEU A 24 -6.56 13.70 6.86
CA LEU A 24 -7.48 13.67 8.00
C LEU A 24 -7.65 12.26 8.56
N PHE A 25 -7.77 11.24 7.72
CA PHE A 25 -7.84 9.86 8.19
C PHE A 25 -6.56 9.42 8.91
N ALA A 26 -5.39 9.83 8.44
CA ALA A 26 -4.13 9.55 9.11
C ALA A 26 -3.99 10.26 10.47
N GLN A 27 -4.56 11.48 10.61
CA GLN A 27 -4.43 12.30 11.82
C GLN A 27 -5.51 12.02 12.88
N ARG A 28 -6.76 11.78 12.45
CA ARG A 28 -7.95 11.70 13.32
C ARG A 28 -8.63 10.34 13.30
N GLY A 29 -8.15 9.42 12.49
CA GLY A 29 -8.82 8.15 12.20
C GLY A 29 -10.06 8.33 11.32
N TYR A 30 -10.67 7.20 10.93
CA TYR A 30 -11.88 7.20 10.12
C TYR A 30 -13.09 7.73 10.89
N SER A 31 -13.34 7.20 12.11
CA SER A 31 -14.49 7.59 12.93
C SER A 31 -14.42 9.04 13.40
N GLY A 32 -13.21 9.57 13.64
CA GLY A 32 -12.98 10.97 14.05
C GLY A 32 -13.03 11.99 12.90
N THR A 33 -13.32 11.57 11.66
CA THR A 33 -13.37 12.44 10.48
C THR A 33 -14.78 12.42 9.89
N THR A 34 -15.41 13.59 9.71
CA THR A 34 -16.72 13.73 9.06
C THR A 34 -16.58 14.09 7.58
N THR A 35 -17.64 13.87 6.77
CA THR A 35 -17.69 14.32 5.37
C THR A 35 -17.61 15.84 5.25
N ARG A 36 -18.14 16.57 6.23
CA ARG A 36 -18.02 18.03 6.34
C ARG A 36 -16.56 18.45 6.53
N ASP A 37 -15.81 17.77 7.41
CA ASP A 37 -14.38 18.05 7.61
C ASP A 37 -13.59 17.82 6.32
N LEU A 38 -13.90 16.72 5.61
CA LEU A 38 -13.27 16.38 4.32
C LEU A 38 -13.56 17.47 3.27
N ALA A 39 -14.82 17.87 3.11
CA ALA A 39 -15.22 18.91 2.18
C ALA A 39 -14.54 20.24 2.48
N GLN A 40 -14.54 20.65 3.76
CA GLN A 40 -13.88 21.87 4.21
C GLN A 40 -12.37 21.83 3.93
N ALA A 41 -11.71 20.73 4.27
CA ALA A 41 -10.26 20.59 4.04
C ALA A 41 -9.89 20.52 2.55
N ALA A 42 -10.79 19.99 1.71
CA ALA A 42 -10.62 19.95 0.25
C ALA A 42 -10.97 21.30 -0.43
N GLY A 43 -11.58 22.26 0.30
CA GLY A 43 -12.02 23.53 -0.25
C GLY A 43 -13.24 23.41 -1.18
N VAL A 44 -14.14 22.44 -0.92
CA VAL A 44 -15.35 22.20 -1.72
C VAL A 44 -16.60 22.18 -0.85
N ALA A 45 -17.78 22.36 -1.49
CA ALA A 45 -19.04 22.14 -0.80
C ALA A 45 -19.27 20.65 -0.53
N GLU A 46 -19.93 20.29 0.58
CA GLU A 46 -20.23 18.89 0.92
C GLU A 46 -21.07 18.19 -0.16
N GLY A 47 -21.99 18.91 -0.80
CA GLY A 47 -22.73 18.39 -1.98
C GLY A 47 -21.85 18.10 -3.18
N THR A 48 -20.70 18.80 -3.33
CA THR A 48 -19.72 18.50 -4.37
C THR A 48 -18.96 17.22 -4.03
N LEU A 49 -18.61 16.97 -2.77
CA LEU A 49 -18.00 15.74 -2.31
C LEU A 49 -18.90 14.54 -2.64
N PHE A 50 -20.22 14.62 -2.36
CA PHE A 50 -21.16 13.55 -2.62
C PHE A 50 -21.46 13.31 -4.13
N ARG A 51 -21.10 14.24 -5.00
CA ARG A 51 -21.13 13.99 -6.46
C ARG A 51 -19.98 13.11 -6.94
N HIS A 52 -18.85 13.08 -6.21
CA HIS A 52 -17.68 12.28 -6.55
C HIS A 52 -17.67 10.94 -5.79
N PHE A 53 -18.16 10.93 -4.56
CA PHE A 53 -18.12 9.75 -3.70
C PHE A 53 -19.45 9.55 -3.00
N GLU A 54 -20.01 8.36 -3.12
CA GLU A 54 -21.31 8.00 -2.54
C GLU A 54 -21.35 8.20 -1.02
N ASN A 55 -20.26 7.87 -0.34
CA ASN A 55 -20.15 7.94 1.11
C ASN A 55 -18.70 8.06 1.56
N LYS A 56 -18.48 8.22 2.87
CA LYS A 56 -17.14 8.31 3.48
C LYS A 56 -16.32 7.03 3.31
N LYS A 57 -16.95 5.84 3.24
CA LYS A 57 -16.26 4.57 3.00
C LYS A 57 -15.66 4.53 1.59
N ALA A 58 -16.41 4.97 0.58
CA ALA A 58 -15.92 5.07 -0.80
C ALA A 58 -14.68 5.97 -0.90
N ILE A 59 -14.65 7.07 -0.14
CA ILE A 59 -13.46 7.95 -0.07
C ILE A 59 -12.26 7.20 0.54
N LEU A 60 -12.46 6.47 1.63
CA LEU A 60 -11.38 5.69 2.26
C LEU A 60 -10.81 4.63 1.31
N VAL A 61 -11.68 3.88 0.63
CA VAL A 61 -11.28 2.87 -0.36
C VAL A 61 -10.51 3.50 -1.53
N ALA A 62 -10.98 4.63 -2.06
CA ALA A 62 -10.33 5.33 -3.15
C ALA A 62 -8.93 5.84 -2.77
N VAL A 63 -8.80 6.45 -1.58
CA VAL A 63 -7.49 6.90 -1.05
C VAL A 63 -6.54 5.71 -0.88
N ALA A 64 -7.01 4.59 -0.34
CA ALA A 64 -6.19 3.39 -0.15
C ALA A 64 -5.80 2.77 -1.49
N SER A 65 -6.77 2.58 -2.40
CA SER A 65 -6.53 1.98 -3.72
C SER A 65 -5.49 2.77 -4.52
N GLN A 66 -5.73 4.08 -4.65
CA GLN A 66 -4.82 4.93 -5.43
C GLN A 66 -3.41 4.96 -4.83
N GLY A 67 -3.30 5.21 -3.52
CA GLY A 67 -1.99 5.34 -2.87
C GLY A 67 -1.19 4.04 -2.88
N TRP A 68 -1.81 2.90 -2.62
CA TRP A 68 -1.07 1.63 -2.49
C TRP A 68 -0.75 0.98 -3.82
N VAL A 69 -1.66 1.04 -4.79
CA VAL A 69 -1.39 0.52 -6.13
C VAL A 69 -0.28 1.34 -6.80
N GLU A 70 -0.27 2.66 -6.63
CA GLU A 70 0.79 3.53 -7.14
C GLU A 70 2.16 3.20 -6.50
N ILE A 71 2.21 3.11 -5.16
CA ILE A 71 3.44 2.74 -4.44
C ILE A 71 3.97 1.38 -4.88
N LEU A 72 3.08 0.40 -5.07
CA LEU A 72 3.46 -0.92 -5.56
C LEU A 72 3.97 -0.86 -6.99
N THR A 73 3.28 -0.17 -7.88
CA THR A 73 3.68 -0.03 -9.29
C THR A 73 5.05 0.64 -9.40
N ASP A 74 5.30 1.70 -8.65
CA ASP A 74 6.60 2.36 -8.60
C ASP A 74 7.70 1.42 -8.08
N LEU A 75 7.41 0.62 -7.04
CA LEU A 75 8.35 -0.37 -6.54
C LEU A 75 8.68 -1.42 -7.60
N LEU A 76 7.68 -2.03 -8.23
CA LEU A 76 7.87 -3.09 -9.21
C LEU A 76 8.58 -2.57 -10.47
N THR A 77 8.30 -1.33 -10.88
CA THR A 77 9.02 -0.66 -11.97
C THR A 77 10.50 -0.50 -11.61
N GLU A 78 10.79 0.03 -10.42
CA GLU A 78 12.17 0.17 -9.92
C GLU A 78 12.89 -1.19 -9.90
N LEU A 79 12.23 -2.25 -9.40
CA LEU A 79 12.80 -3.61 -9.36
C LEU A 79 13.05 -4.19 -10.76
N SER A 80 12.20 -3.86 -11.75
CA SER A 80 12.35 -4.35 -13.13
C SER A 80 13.59 -3.79 -13.85
N GLU A 81 14.08 -2.66 -13.39
CA GLU A 81 15.27 -1.99 -13.93
C GLU A 81 16.58 -2.46 -13.27
N MET A 82 16.49 -3.25 -12.18
CA MET A 82 17.65 -3.70 -11.43
C MET A 82 18.27 -4.97 -12.03
N ALA A 83 19.58 -4.95 -12.24
CA ALA A 83 20.33 -6.09 -12.80
C ALA A 83 21.03 -6.93 -11.73
N SER A 84 21.09 -6.51 -10.47
CA SER A 84 21.84 -7.22 -9.44
C SER A 84 20.99 -7.55 -8.21
N TYR A 85 21.20 -8.75 -7.66
CA TYR A 85 20.64 -9.22 -6.39
C TYR A 85 20.76 -8.19 -5.26
N LYS A 86 21.97 -7.61 -5.11
CA LYS A 86 22.26 -6.64 -4.06
C LYS A 86 21.42 -5.35 -4.23
N ALA A 87 21.25 -4.88 -5.47
CA ALA A 87 20.45 -3.68 -5.74
C ALA A 87 18.97 -3.94 -5.44
N ILE A 88 18.44 -5.08 -5.87
CA ILE A 88 17.06 -5.51 -5.57
C ILE A 88 16.83 -5.55 -4.06
N GLY A 89 17.74 -6.19 -3.32
CA GLY A 89 17.67 -6.29 -1.86
C GLY A 89 17.64 -4.92 -1.19
N GLN A 90 18.51 -4.00 -1.60
CA GLN A 90 18.56 -2.65 -1.04
C GLN A 90 17.28 -1.86 -1.30
N VAL A 91 16.70 -1.99 -2.49
CA VAL A 91 15.42 -1.34 -2.82
C VAL A 91 14.29 -1.90 -1.95
N MET A 92 14.17 -3.22 -1.83
CA MET A 92 13.14 -3.86 -1.02
C MET A 92 13.24 -3.44 0.44
N GLN A 93 14.43 -3.50 1.05
CA GLN A 93 14.67 -3.08 2.42
C GLN A 93 14.29 -1.61 2.65
N ARG A 94 14.75 -0.71 1.77
CA ARG A 94 14.42 0.72 1.84
C ARG A 94 12.91 0.95 1.77
N ARG A 95 12.20 0.24 0.89
CA ARG A 95 10.75 0.37 0.72
C ARG A 95 9.99 -0.16 1.94
N MET A 96 10.42 -1.29 2.53
CA MET A 96 9.83 -1.82 3.77
C MET A 96 9.96 -0.84 4.93
N LEU A 97 11.14 -0.24 5.13
CA LEU A 97 11.37 0.75 6.18
C LEU A 97 10.56 2.04 5.97
N ASN A 98 10.36 2.46 4.73
CA ASN A 98 9.54 3.62 4.42
C ASN A 98 8.04 3.34 4.60
N LEU A 99 7.60 2.11 4.35
CA LEU A 99 6.20 1.72 4.54
C LEU A 99 5.79 1.85 6.00
N GLN A 100 6.63 1.46 6.93
CA GLN A 100 6.37 1.61 8.36
C GLN A 100 6.12 3.08 8.76
N ARG A 101 6.91 4.00 8.21
CA ARG A 101 6.73 5.45 8.48
C ARG A 101 5.42 6.01 7.95
N ASN A 102 4.84 5.37 6.95
CA ASN A 102 3.61 5.81 6.27
C ASN A 102 2.42 4.87 6.50
N SER A 103 2.49 3.98 7.50
CA SER A 103 1.50 2.94 7.76
C SER A 103 0.16 3.45 8.34
N ALA A 104 0.05 4.73 8.72
CA ALA A 104 -1.14 5.27 9.40
C ALA A 104 -2.44 5.01 8.63
N LEU A 105 -2.48 5.24 7.32
CA LEU A 105 -3.66 4.96 6.50
C LEU A 105 -3.95 3.46 6.42
N MET A 106 -2.91 2.63 6.28
CA MET A 106 -3.05 1.17 6.23
C MET A 106 -3.65 0.64 7.54
N ARG A 107 -3.21 1.16 8.68
CA ARG A 107 -3.81 0.85 9.99
C ARG A 107 -5.27 1.23 10.06
N VAL A 108 -5.63 2.43 9.64
CA VAL A 108 -7.02 2.88 9.61
C VAL A 108 -7.86 1.92 8.77
N CYS A 109 -7.44 1.59 7.54
CA CYS A 109 -8.15 0.64 6.70
C CYS A 109 -8.28 -0.74 7.32
N PHE A 110 -7.22 -1.26 7.91
CA PHE A 110 -7.21 -2.57 8.56
C PHE A 110 -8.12 -2.60 9.78
N MET A 111 -8.04 -1.60 10.66
CA MET A 111 -8.89 -1.50 11.85
C MET A 111 -10.36 -1.35 11.50
N GLU A 112 -10.70 -0.46 10.57
CA GLU A 112 -12.10 -0.23 10.17
C GLU A 112 -12.69 -1.46 9.46
N ALA A 113 -11.89 -2.21 8.68
CA ALA A 113 -12.31 -3.45 8.05
C ALA A 113 -12.68 -4.56 9.06
N GLN A 114 -12.19 -4.51 10.30
CA GLN A 114 -12.59 -5.45 11.36
C GLN A 114 -14.04 -5.25 11.79
N PHE A 115 -14.52 -4.00 11.79
CA PHE A 115 -15.84 -3.63 12.29
C PHE A 115 -16.88 -3.43 11.18
N HIS A 116 -16.46 -3.34 9.92
CA HIS A 116 -17.32 -3.05 8.76
C HIS A 116 -17.11 -4.10 7.64
N PRO A 117 -17.94 -5.18 7.61
CA PRO A 117 -17.78 -6.25 6.63
C PRO A 117 -17.80 -5.79 5.17
N GLU A 118 -18.69 -4.83 4.84
CA GLU A 118 -18.79 -4.25 3.50
C GLU A 118 -17.54 -3.45 3.10
N LEU A 119 -16.92 -2.74 4.05
CA LEU A 119 -15.67 -2.03 3.81
C LEU A 119 -14.51 -3.02 3.63
N ARG A 120 -14.51 -4.11 4.39
CA ARG A 120 -13.52 -5.18 4.23
C ARG A 120 -13.60 -5.80 2.84
N GLU A 121 -14.80 -6.10 2.34
CA GLU A 121 -15.00 -6.66 1.01
C GLU A 121 -14.52 -5.68 -0.09
N GLN A 122 -14.85 -4.41 0.02
CA GLN A 122 -14.36 -3.38 -0.90
C GLN A 122 -12.83 -3.27 -0.88
N ILE A 123 -12.21 -3.22 0.30
CA ILE A 123 -10.74 -3.18 0.43
C ILE A 123 -10.12 -4.44 -0.18
N GLN A 124 -10.69 -5.62 0.08
CA GLN A 124 -10.17 -6.87 -0.47
C GLN A 124 -10.25 -6.90 -2.00
N THR A 125 -11.34 -6.42 -2.58
CA THR A 125 -11.57 -6.47 -4.02
C THR A 125 -10.85 -5.33 -4.73
N GLU A 126 -11.06 -4.09 -4.30
CA GLU A 126 -10.62 -2.91 -5.03
C GLU A 126 -9.18 -2.47 -4.71
N VAL A 127 -8.65 -2.90 -3.57
CA VAL A 127 -7.28 -2.54 -3.18
C VAL A 127 -6.38 -3.76 -3.27
N ILE A 128 -6.60 -4.76 -2.41
CA ILE A 128 -5.72 -5.92 -2.30
C ILE A 128 -5.75 -6.75 -3.58
N GLY A 129 -6.94 -6.95 -4.18
CA GLY A 129 -7.09 -7.65 -5.45
C GLY A 129 -6.28 -7.00 -6.57
N LYS A 130 -6.41 -5.69 -6.76
CA LYS A 130 -5.64 -4.94 -7.76
C LYS A 130 -4.12 -4.99 -7.51
N MET A 131 -3.70 -4.91 -6.25
CA MET A 131 -2.28 -5.05 -5.90
C MET A 131 -1.76 -6.44 -6.24
N ILE A 132 -2.52 -7.49 -5.96
CA ILE A 132 -2.16 -8.87 -6.34
C ILE A 132 -2.05 -9.00 -7.86
N ASP A 133 -3.01 -8.47 -8.62
CA ASP A 133 -3.02 -8.56 -10.08
C ASP A 133 -1.81 -7.85 -10.71
N VAL A 134 -1.46 -6.66 -10.21
CA VAL A 134 -0.26 -5.93 -10.65
C VAL A 134 1.03 -6.69 -10.33
N ALA A 135 1.14 -7.24 -9.11
CA ALA A 135 2.31 -8.00 -8.70
C ALA A 135 2.40 -9.35 -9.45
N GLU A 136 1.27 -10.04 -9.68
CA GLU A 136 1.20 -11.27 -10.47
C GLU A 136 1.73 -11.06 -11.89
N ALA A 137 1.29 -10.01 -12.58
CA ALA A 137 1.75 -9.67 -13.92
C ALA A 137 3.27 -9.42 -13.98
N PHE A 138 3.79 -8.73 -12.96
CA PHE A 138 5.24 -8.50 -12.82
C PHE A 138 5.99 -9.82 -12.65
N PHE A 139 5.59 -10.68 -11.70
CA PHE A 139 6.27 -11.94 -11.44
C PHE A 139 6.16 -12.91 -12.61
N GLN A 140 5.00 -12.98 -13.27
CA GLN A 140 4.84 -13.79 -14.47
C GLN A 140 5.81 -13.36 -15.57
N THR A 141 5.90 -12.05 -15.84
CA THR A 141 6.85 -11.51 -16.83
C THR A 141 8.31 -11.84 -16.49
N ALA A 142 8.67 -11.77 -15.21
CA ALA A 142 10.02 -12.08 -14.75
C ALA A 142 10.33 -13.60 -14.88
N MET A 143 9.36 -14.48 -14.64
CA MET A 143 9.46 -15.91 -14.85
C MET A 143 9.59 -16.26 -16.35
N ASP A 144 8.79 -15.62 -17.21
CA ASP A 144 8.83 -15.83 -18.67
C ASP A 144 10.18 -15.41 -19.28
N ARG A 145 10.84 -14.44 -18.65
CA ARG A 145 12.21 -14.01 -19.02
C ARG A 145 13.33 -14.83 -18.39
N GLY A 146 13.01 -15.81 -17.56
CA GLY A 146 13.99 -16.65 -16.85
C GLY A 146 14.75 -15.95 -15.72
N VAL A 147 14.28 -14.77 -15.27
CA VAL A 147 14.86 -14.06 -14.12
C VAL A 147 14.49 -14.75 -12.81
N TYR A 148 13.24 -15.21 -12.73
CA TYR A 148 12.74 -15.98 -11.59
C TYR A 148 12.42 -17.41 -12.02
N ARG A 149 12.59 -18.36 -11.10
CA ARG A 149 12.22 -19.75 -11.34
C ARG A 149 10.71 -19.91 -11.55
N PRO A 150 10.27 -20.87 -12.36
CA PRO A 150 8.85 -21.11 -12.60
C PRO A 150 8.11 -21.45 -11.29
N MET A 151 7.10 -20.68 -10.95
CA MET A 151 6.25 -20.83 -9.77
C MET A 151 4.83 -20.36 -10.12
N ASN A 152 3.90 -20.52 -9.18
CA ASN A 152 2.60 -19.87 -9.30
C ASN A 152 2.76 -18.37 -9.03
N ALA A 153 2.72 -17.53 -10.06
CA ALA A 153 2.96 -16.09 -9.98
C ALA A 153 2.02 -15.39 -8.99
N ARG A 154 0.72 -15.81 -8.94
CA ARG A 154 -0.26 -15.26 -8.02
C ARG A 154 0.08 -15.57 -6.55
N MET A 155 0.61 -16.76 -6.26
CA MET A 155 1.06 -17.11 -4.91
C MET A 155 2.32 -16.37 -4.53
N VAL A 156 3.27 -16.20 -5.45
CA VAL A 156 4.46 -15.36 -5.24
C VAL A 156 4.06 -13.92 -4.96
N ALA A 157 3.11 -13.36 -5.71
CA ALA A 157 2.58 -12.02 -5.47
C ALA A 157 1.98 -11.87 -4.06
N ARG A 158 1.21 -12.86 -3.59
CA ARG A 158 0.65 -12.85 -2.22
C ARG A 158 1.72 -12.91 -1.15
N VAL A 159 2.75 -13.74 -1.32
CA VAL A 159 3.88 -13.79 -0.39
C VAL A 159 4.64 -12.48 -0.36
N PHE A 160 4.93 -11.91 -1.53
CA PHE A 160 5.58 -10.61 -1.68
C PHE A 160 4.83 -9.50 -0.94
N LEU A 161 3.53 -9.36 -1.18
CA LEU A 161 2.70 -8.36 -0.51
C LEU A 161 2.58 -8.63 0.99
N GLY A 162 2.51 -9.91 1.40
CA GLY A 162 2.50 -10.33 2.80
C GLY A 162 3.73 -9.88 3.56
N MET A 163 4.93 -9.97 2.96
CA MET A 163 6.17 -9.50 3.58
C MET A 163 6.13 -7.99 3.87
N PHE A 164 5.62 -7.19 2.92
CA PHE A 164 5.47 -5.75 3.14
C PHE A 164 4.43 -5.45 4.22
N THR A 165 3.36 -6.25 4.31
CA THR A 165 2.37 -6.13 5.38
C THR A 165 2.99 -6.43 6.74
N VAL A 166 3.75 -7.53 6.86
CA VAL A 166 4.49 -7.86 8.08
C VAL A 166 5.46 -6.75 8.46
N ALA A 167 6.27 -6.26 7.52
CA ALA A 167 7.21 -5.16 7.78
C ALA A 167 6.51 -3.86 8.21
N GLY A 168 5.34 -3.56 7.62
CA GLY A 168 4.56 -2.36 7.94
C GLY A 168 3.85 -2.39 9.30
N PHE A 169 3.48 -3.59 9.79
CA PHE A 169 2.73 -3.79 11.03
C PHE A 169 3.50 -4.56 12.12
N SER A 170 4.80 -4.76 11.97
CA SER A 170 5.58 -5.65 12.85
C SER A 170 5.50 -5.27 14.33
N GLN A 171 5.51 -3.99 14.66
CA GLN A 171 5.40 -3.53 16.05
C GLN A 171 4.07 -3.90 16.70
N GLU A 172 2.98 -3.88 15.91
CA GLU A 172 1.62 -4.08 16.41
C GLU A 172 1.18 -5.54 16.35
N THR A 173 1.69 -6.31 15.38
CA THR A 173 1.25 -7.70 15.16
C THR A 173 2.19 -8.72 15.73
N LEU A 174 3.49 -8.45 15.80
CA LEU A 174 4.49 -9.40 16.29
C LEU A 174 4.96 -9.12 17.73
N GLY A 175 4.41 -8.06 18.36
CA GLY A 175 4.69 -7.76 19.77
C GLY A 175 6.16 -7.38 20.03
N ASP A 176 6.89 -6.93 19.01
CA ASP A 176 8.26 -6.46 19.17
C ASP A 176 8.26 -5.14 19.93
N THR A 177 8.32 -5.26 21.27
CA THR A 177 8.38 -4.11 22.18
C THR A 177 9.72 -3.37 22.11
N SER A 178 10.74 -3.94 21.46
CA SER A 178 12.04 -3.30 21.30
C SER A 178 11.99 -2.11 20.35
N GLY A 179 11.08 -2.13 19.37
CA GLY A 179 10.74 -1.03 18.44
C GLY A 179 11.93 -0.25 17.87
N SER A 180 13.15 -0.85 18.00
CA SER A 180 14.37 -0.18 17.59
C SER A 180 14.45 -0.12 16.06
N ALA A 181 14.96 0.97 15.52
CA ALA A 181 15.25 1.08 14.10
C ALA A 181 16.16 -0.06 13.58
N GLN A 182 16.95 -0.64 14.48
CA GLN A 182 17.84 -1.77 14.20
C GLN A 182 17.06 -3.07 13.99
N SER A 183 16.09 -3.39 14.85
CA SER A 183 15.24 -4.58 14.76
C SER A 183 14.43 -4.57 13.45
N MET A 184 13.90 -3.41 13.06
CA MET A 184 13.17 -3.25 11.80
C MET A 184 14.06 -3.45 10.58
N LYS A 185 15.30 -2.97 10.64
CA LYS A 185 16.28 -3.19 9.58
C LYS A 185 16.61 -4.67 9.43
N GLU A 186 16.84 -5.36 10.53
CA GLU A 186 17.12 -6.81 10.56
C GLU A 186 15.92 -7.61 10.01
N LEU A 187 14.70 -7.25 10.37
CA LEU A 187 13.48 -7.87 9.81
C LEU A 187 13.39 -7.67 8.29
N ALA A 188 13.60 -6.45 7.81
CA ALA A 188 13.56 -6.15 6.37
C ALA A 188 14.66 -6.88 5.60
N GLU A 189 15.86 -7.00 6.17
CA GLU A 189 16.97 -7.78 5.61
C GLU A 189 16.62 -9.26 5.53
N CYS A 190 16.12 -9.85 6.61
CA CYS A 190 15.72 -11.25 6.68
C CYS A 190 14.59 -11.59 5.69
N LEU A 191 13.52 -10.80 5.66
CA LEU A 191 12.40 -10.99 4.72
C LEU A 191 12.88 -10.92 3.26
N THR A 192 13.73 -9.95 2.95
CA THR A 192 14.27 -9.77 1.60
C THR A 192 15.16 -10.94 1.19
N ASP A 193 16.04 -11.40 2.06
CA ASP A 193 16.93 -12.51 1.80
C ASP A 193 16.17 -13.81 1.57
N ILE A 194 15.22 -14.15 2.45
CA ILE A 194 14.36 -15.33 2.30
C ILE A 194 13.59 -15.29 0.97
N PHE A 195 13.01 -14.14 0.62
CA PHE A 195 12.24 -14.02 -0.60
C PHE A 195 13.12 -14.17 -1.84
N LEU A 196 14.21 -13.43 -1.93
CA LEU A 196 15.07 -13.46 -3.12
C LEU A 196 15.71 -14.83 -3.33
N ASN A 197 16.20 -15.49 -2.27
CA ASN A 197 16.73 -16.86 -2.36
C ASN A 197 15.64 -17.89 -2.70
N GLY A 198 14.36 -17.59 -2.48
CA GLY A 198 13.24 -18.43 -2.83
C GLY A 198 12.75 -18.28 -4.26
N VAL A 199 12.94 -17.13 -4.92
CA VAL A 199 12.34 -16.83 -6.26
C VAL A 199 13.36 -16.73 -7.40
N LEU A 200 14.61 -16.43 -7.12
CA LEU A 200 15.65 -16.34 -8.17
C LEU A 200 15.93 -17.70 -8.82
N ALA A 201 16.22 -17.66 -10.13
CA ALA A 201 16.59 -18.82 -10.92
C ALA A 201 18.06 -19.19 -10.73
#